data_e9e38e97fdd923d28d8157ebb3e5e6ee
#
_entry.id   e9e38e97fdd923d28d8157ebb3e5e6ee
#
_cell.length_a   1.000
_cell.length_b   1.000
_cell.length_c   1.000
_cell.angle_alpha   90.00
_cell.angle_beta   90.00
_cell.angle_gamma   90.00
#
_symmetry.space_group_name_H-M   'P 1'
#
loop_
_entity.id
_entity.type
_entity.pdbx_description
1 polymer ?
#
loop_
_entity_poly.entity_id
_entity_poly.type
_entity_poly.pdbx_seq_one_letter_code
_entity_poly.pdbx_strand_id
1 'polypeptide(L)'
;MIAISHADAYQVLLLQAADDGRGPQLFGESLARAREVAQPFMVGETFPSVYLEHPLLGDPFLDVTILYGKLEPGIRIDSPMAPACGEMLEWHVRANSETENVCCGFELDTKDPSLPVAAVHCQPRTHIELVEPFCEAVGEPERAALYLSMSERMPEEWSLSFFGMFRGRPGSPLRVCGYLPKDEVEACIEPTHLAERFREIGFSAYDDAMLGQVASLMAVAPGTVDFQLDVMGDGTLGPTFAIDAQFEIAQPEAVCAAFTDGPAARVMGLLEKYGAADERWHLVPEASFARCIPAEAPDGKVGRYSFTLMPQWVKARWTNGVMQPAKNYFLAKAGMLETKE
;
A
#
# COMPACT_ATOMS: atom_id res chain seq x y z
N MET A 1 3.14 -21.86 -27.12
CA MET A 1 3.10 -20.70 -26.23
C MET A 1 2.11 -21.04 -25.12
N ILE A 2 2.33 -20.55 -23.91
CA ILE A 2 1.53 -20.92 -22.74
C ILE A 2 0.63 -19.73 -22.44
N ALA A 3 -0.68 -19.97 -22.29
CA ALA A 3 -1.58 -18.98 -21.70
C ALA A 3 -1.19 -18.79 -20.24
N ILE A 4 -1.01 -17.55 -19.81
CA ILE A 4 -0.58 -17.21 -18.45
C ILE A 4 -1.79 -16.65 -17.70
N SER A 5 -2.23 -17.33 -16.64
CA SER A 5 -3.20 -16.79 -15.69
C SER A 5 -2.56 -15.72 -14.80
N HIS A 6 -3.37 -14.89 -14.13
CA HIS A 6 -2.84 -13.91 -13.17
C HIS A 6 -2.13 -14.59 -11.99
N ALA A 7 -2.60 -15.74 -11.53
CA ALA A 7 -1.93 -16.54 -10.53
C ALA A 7 -0.56 -17.02 -11.00
N ASP A 8 -0.44 -17.50 -12.26
CA ASP A 8 0.85 -17.89 -12.85
C ASP A 8 1.76 -16.68 -13.01
N ALA A 9 1.23 -15.54 -13.47
CA ALA A 9 1.99 -14.29 -13.61
C ALA A 9 2.57 -13.83 -12.27
N TYR A 10 1.78 -13.90 -11.20
CA TYR A 10 2.23 -13.58 -9.85
C TYR A 10 3.35 -14.53 -9.39
N GLN A 11 3.20 -15.84 -9.63
CA GLN A 11 4.25 -16.82 -9.30
C GLN A 11 5.55 -16.53 -10.05
N VAL A 12 5.47 -16.25 -11.35
CA VAL A 12 6.65 -15.90 -12.17
C VAL A 12 7.33 -14.65 -11.63
N LEU A 13 6.55 -13.62 -11.28
CA LEU A 13 7.07 -12.35 -10.76
C LEU A 13 7.83 -12.55 -9.44
N LEU A 14 7.28 -13.32 -8.50
CA LEU A 14 7.95 -13.58 -7.22
C LEU A 14 9.14 -14.52 -7.36
N LEU A 15 9.09 -15.51 -8.27
CA LEU A 15 10.26 -16.34 -8.59
C LEU A 15 11.40 -15.48 -9.15
N GLN A 16 11.07 -14.54 -10.03
CA GLN A 16 12.06 -13.61 -10.58
C GLN A 16 12.67 -12.74 -9.50
N ALA A 17 11.87 -12.23 -8.56
CA ALA A 17 12.37 -11.47 -7.41
C ALA A 17 13.31 -12.31 -6.52
N ALA A 18 13.09 -13.63 -6.44
CA ALA A 18 13.96 -14.55 -5.71
C ALA A 18 15.28 -14.85 -6.43
N ASP A 19 15.23 -15.01 -7.77
CA ASP A 19 16.37 -15.45 -8.59
C ASP A 19 17.49 -14.40 -8.70
N ASP A 20 17.17 -13.12 -8.58
CA ASP A 20 18.17 -12.04 -8.69
C ASP A 20 19.12 -11.94 -7.47
N GLY A 21 19.02 -12.88 -6.51
CA GLY A 21 19.93 -13.01 -5.36
C GLY A 21 19.71 -11.96 -4.27
N ARG A 22 18.92 -10.93 -4.53
CA ARG A 22 18.61 -9.85 -3.58
C ARG A 22 17.27 -10.05 -2.86
N GLY A 23 16.35 -10.78 -3.50
CA GLY A 23 15.06 -11.13 -2.89
C GLY A 23 15.18 -11.75 -1.50
N PRO A 24 16.02 -12.77 -1.27
CA PRO A 24 16.23 -13.34 0.06
C PRO A 24 16.77 -12.34 1.09
N GLN A 25 17.62 -11.39 0.69
CA GLN A 25 18.18 -10.38 1.58
C GLN A 25 17.15 -9.33 2.00
N LEU A 26 16.22 -8.96 1.09
CA LEU A 26 15.16 -8.00 1.35
C LEU A 26 13.92 -8.63 1.98
N PHE A 27 13.52 -9.81 1.50
CA PHE A 27 12.22 -10.42 1.82
C PHE A 27 12.34 -11.63 2.74
N GLY A 28 13.54 -12.16 2.94
CA GLY A 28 13.77 -13.37 3.75
C GLY A 28 12.99 -14.58 3.24
N GLU A 29 12.67 -15.48 4.16
CA GLU A 29 11.87 -16.69 3.87
C GLU A 29 10.39 -16.40 3.59
N SER A 30 9.92 -15.20 3.94
CA SER A 30 8.52 -14.79 3.73
C SER A 30 8.12 -14.74 2.25
N LEU A 31 9.07 -14.71 1.32
CA LEU A 31 8.77 -14.73 -0.12
C LEU A 31 7.99 -16.00 -0.53
N ALA A 32 8.37 -17.17 0.01
CA ALA A 32 7.63 -18.41 -0.23
C ALA A 32 6.22 -18.34 0.34
N ARG A 33 6.07 -17.80 1.54
CA ARG A 33 4.77 -17.61 2.18
C ARG A 33 3.90 -16.61 1.43
N ALA A 34 4.45 -15.48 1.00
CA ALA A 34 3.74 -14.49 0.19
C ALA A 34 3.19 -15.10 -1.12
N ARG A 35 3.98 -15.98 -1.77
CA ARG A 35 3.53 -16.70 -2.96
C ARG A 35 2.33 -17.58 -2.70
N GLU A 36 2.36 -18.36 -1.59
CA GLU A 36 1.29 -19.27 -1.22
C GLU A 36 0.00 -18.52 -0.85
N VAL A 37 0.09 -17.55 0.06
CA VAL A 37 -1.11 -16.90 0.63
C VAL A 37 -1.79 -15.93 -0.31
N ALA A 38 -1.05 -15.26 -1.20
CA ALA A 38 -1.63 -14.28 -2.11
C ALA A 38 -2.14 -14.88 -3.43
N GLN A 39 -1.70 -16.08 -3.81
CA GLN A 39 -2.12 -16.72 -5.06
C GLN A 39 -3.64 -16.82 -5.25
N PRO A 40 -4.46 -17.20 -4.24
CA PRO A 40 -5.91 -17.28 -4.37
C PRO A 40 -6.59 -15.90 -4.64
N PHE A 41 -5.88 -14.81 -4.34
CA PHE A 41 -6.36 -13.44 -4.53
C PHE A 41 -6.03 -12.88 -5.93
N MET A 42 -5.32 -13.61 -6.78
CA MET A 42 -4.98 -13.17 -8.13
C MET A 42 -6.15 -13.46 -9.09
N VAL A 43 -7.24 -12.73 -8.91
CA VAL A 43 -8.51 -12.87 -9.66
C VAL A 43 -8.83 -11.62 -10.46
N GLY A 44 -9.74 -11.72 -11.43
CA GLY A 44 -10.21 -10.61 -12.27
C GLY A 44 -9.65 -10.65 -13.69
N GLU A 45 -10.20 -9.80 -14.59
CA GLU A 45 -9.76 -9.67 -16.00
C GLU A 45 -8.36 -9.04 -16.13
N THR A 46 -8.02 -8.17 -15.20
CA THR A 46 -6.72 -7.48 -15.19
C THR A 46 -5.91 -7.90 -13.98
N PHE A 47 -4.59 -7.97 -14.15
CA PHE A 47 -3.71 -8.23 -13.02
C PHE A 47 -3.91 -7.12 -11.97
N PRO A 48 -4.21 -7.47 -10.70
CA PRO A 48 -4.42 -6.47 -9.66
C PRO A 48 -3.15 -5.67 -9.37
N SER A 49 -3.29 -4.52 -8.73
CA SER A 49 -2.13 -3.82 -8.17
C SER A 49 -1.66 -4.58 -6.94
N VAL A 50 -0.47 -5.14 -7.01
CA VAL A 50 0.14 -5.90 -5.91
C VAL A 50 1.27 -5.11 -5.33
N TYR A 51 1.18 -4.79 -4.05
CA TYR A 51 2.24 -4.11 -3.32
C TYR A 51 2.93 -5.10 -2.39
N LEU A 52 4.26 -5.17 -2.52
CA LEU A 52 5.12 -5.97 -1.66
C LEU A 52 5.73 -5.03 -0.62
N GLU A 53 5.37 -5.25 0.65
CA GLU A 53 5.80 -4.42 1.77
C GLU A 53 6.91 -5.12 2.53
N HIS A 54 8.09 -4.53 2.62
CA HIS A 54 9.17 -5.08 3.42
C HIS A 54 9.75 -4.04 4.38
N PRO A 55 10.13 -4.45 5.62
CA PRO A 55 10.75 -3.54 6.58
C PRO A 55 12.19 -3.24 6.18
N LEU A 56 12.62 -2.01 6.44
CA LEU A 56 13.97 -1.54 6.21
C LEU A 56 14.89 -1.73 7.42
N LEU A 57 14.38 -2.30 8.50
CA LEU A 57 15.13 -2.58 9.74
C LEU A 57 14.59 -3.86 10.41
N GLY A 58 15.45 -4.61 11.07
CA GLY A 58 15.10 -5.85 11.76
C GLY A 58 15.08 -7.07 10.84
N ASP A 59 14.36 -8.14 11.21
CA ASP A 59 14.30 -9.35 10.43
C ASP A 59 13.57 -9.09 9.09
N PRO A 60 14.10 -9.55 7.94
CA PRO A 60 13.44 -9.39 6.67
C PRO A 60 12.15 -10.22 6.62
N PHE A 61 11.07 -9.59 6.16
CA PHE A 61 9.81 -10.27 5.85
C PHE A 61 9.09 -9.53 4.72
N LEU A 62 7.97 -10.08 4.25
CA LEU A 62 7.22 -9.56 3.13
C LEU A 62 5.72 -9.67 3.39
N ASP A 63 5.04 -8.54 3.59
CA ASP A 63 3.58 -8.47 3.55
C ASP A 63 3.11 -8.15 2.14
N VAL A 64 1.87 -8.48 1.82
CA VAL A 64 1.31 -8.29 0.48
C VAL A 64 -0.01 -7.53 0.56
N THR A 65 -0.07 -6.38 -0.12
CA THR A 65 -1.34 -5.67 -0.34
C THR A 65 -1.77 -5.87 -1.79
N ILE A 66 -3.04 -6.25 -1.99
CA ILE A 66 -3.64 -6.51 -3.30
C ILE A 66 -4.82 -5.57 -3.45
N LEU A 67 -4.82 -4.73 -4.49
CA LEU A 67 -5.91 -3.81 -4.80
C LEU A 67 -6.48 -4.11 -6.18
N TYR A 68 -7.78 -4.28 -6.24
CA TYR A 68 -8.52 -4.51 -7.47
C TYR A 68 -9.04 -3.17 -8.02
N GLY A 69 -8.69 -2.88 -9.28
CA GLY A 69 -9.24 -1.73 -10.00
C GLY A 69 -10.53 -2.07 -10.73
N LYS A 70 -10.63 -3.28 -11.31
CA LYS A 70 -11.83 -3.77 -12.00
C LYS A 70 -12.00 -5.26 -11.79
N LEU A 71 -13.22 -5.67 -11.48
CA LEU A 71 -13.60 -7.08 -11.34
C LEU A 71 -14.88 -7.35 -12.16
N GLU A 72 -15.05 -8.62 -12.57
CA GLU A 72 -16.26 -9.10 -13.21
C GLU A 72 -17.27 -9.62 -12.15
N PRO A 73 -18.57 -9.66 -12.50
CA PRO A 73 -19.57 -10.29 -11.64
C PRO A 73 -19.27 -11.76 -11.38
N GLY A 74 -19.51 -12.20 -10.14
CA GLY A 74 -19.39 -13.62 -9.75
C GLY A 74 -17.97 -14.07 -9.41
N ILE A 75 -16.99 -13.17 -9.36
CA ILE A 75 -15.64 -13.47 -8.88
C ILE A 75 -15.69 -13.96 -7.43
N ARG A 76 -14.93 -15.00 -7.14
CA ARG A 76 -14.78 -15.58 -5.79
C ARG A 76 -13.30 -15.78 -5.47
N ILE A 77 -12.97 -15.60 -4.20
CA ILE A 77 -11.64 -15.89 -3.67
C ILE A 77 -11.77 -17.12 -2.78
N ASP A 78 -11.13 -18.21 -3.19
CA ASP A 78 -11.11 -19.46 -2.41
C ASP A 78 -9.90 -19.45 -1.47
N SER A 79 -10.06 -18.75 -0.35
CA SER A 79 -9.05 -18.67 0.70
C SER A 79 -9.70 -18.55 2.07
N PRO A 80 -9.22 -19.32 3.08
CA PRO A 80 -9.67 -19.17 4.47
C PRO A 80 -9.33 -17.77 5.05
N MET A 81 -8.38 -17.06 4.46
CA MET A 81 -8.01 -15.69 4.85
C MET A 81 -9.00 -14.64 4.33
N ALA A 82 -9.93 -15.00 3.46
CA ALA A 82 -10.90 -14.10 2.86
C ALA A 82 -12.35 -14.45 3.24
N PRO A 83 -12.69 -14.63 4.53
CA PRO A 83 -14.07 -14.88 4.92
C PRO A 83 -14.93 -13.64 4.60
N ALA A 84 -16.16 -13.88 4.18
CA ALA A 84 -17.17 -12.85 3.87
C ALA A 84 -16.76 -11.83 2.77
N CYS A 85 -15.77 -12.13 1.92
CA CYS A 85 -15.38 -11.20 0.86
C CYS A 85 -16.31 -11.22 -0.37
N GLY A 86 -17.20 -12.19 -0.50
CA GLY A 86 -18.10 -12.29 -1.66
C GLY A 86 -18.97 -11.06 -1.84
N GLU A 87 -19.60 -10.57 -0.78
CA GLU A 87 -20.43 -9.37 -0.81
C GLU A 87 -19.59 -8.11 -1.08
N MET A 88 -18.37 -8.03 -0.55
CA MET A 88 -17.43 -6.95 -0.84
C MET A 88 -17.05 -6.91 -2.33
N LEU A 89 -16.75 -8.06 -2.93
CA LEU A 89 -16.39 -8.14 -4.35
C LEU A 89 -17.59 -7.80 -5.25
N GLU A 90 -18.79 -8.24 -4.91
CA GLU A 90 -20.02 -7.87 -5.61
C GLU A 90 -20.35 -6.38 -5.45
N TRP A 91 -20.13 -5.81 -4.26
CA TRP A 91 -20.22 -4.37 -4.04
C TRP A 91 -19.25 -3.63 -4.97
N HIS A 92 -17.99 -4.08 -5.06
CA HIS A 92 -16.97 -3.45 -5.89
C HIS A 92 -17.37 -3.44 -7.38
N VAL A 93 -17.92 -4.54 -7.87
CA VAL A 93 -18.43 -4.62 -9.25
C VAL A 93 -19.53 -3.59 -9.50
N ARG A 94 -20.51 -3.45 -8.57
CA ARG A 94 -21.57 -2.44 -8.68
C ARG A 94 -21.00 -1.02 -8.62
N ALA A 95 -20.17 -0.72 -7.62
CA ALA A 95 -19.57 0.60 -7.44
C ALA A 95 -18.81 1.06 -8.68
N ASN A 96 -18.00 0.18 -9.29
CA ASN A 96 -17.27 0.51 -10.51
C ASN A 96 -18.13 0.60 -11.78
N SER A 97 -19.39 0.12 -11.75
CA SER A 97 -20.32 0.36 -12.85
C SER A 97 -20.96 1.75 -12.80
N GLU A 98 -20.99 2.37 -11.63
CA GLU A 98 -21.63 3.66 -11.35
C GLU A 98 -20.59 4.80 -11.26
N THR A 99 -19.41 4.50 -10.73
CA THR A 99 -18.33 5.46 -10.50
C THR A 99 -16.99 4.89 -10.97
N GLU A 100 -16.20 5.69 -11.66
CA GLU A 100 -14.86 5.28 -12.09
C GLU A 100 -13.84 5.32 -10.95
N ASN A 101 -12.85 4.41 -11.00
CA ASN A 101 -11.66 4.42 -10.14
C ASN A 101 -11.89 4.11 -8.65
N VAL A 102 -12.94 3.42 -8.29
CA VAL A 102 -13.09 2.85 -6.95
C VAL A 102 -12.25 1.58 -6.86
N CYS A 103 -11.45 1.46 -5.81
CA CYS A 103 -10.65 0.26 -5.56
C CYS A 103 -11.03 -0.36 -4.22
N CYS A 104 -10.99 -1.68 -4.16
CA CYS A 104 -11.01 -2.42 -2.89
C CYS A 104 -9.91 -3.48 -2.90
N GLY A 105 -9.60 -4.03 -1.76
CA GLY A 105 -8.55 -5.05 -1.69
C GLY A 105 -8.25 -5.59 -0.31
N PHE A 106 -7.11 -6.26 -0.22
CA PHE A 106 -6.69 -7.00 0.97
C PHE A 106 -5.23 -6.70 1.31
N GLU A 107 -4.93 -6.62 2.61
CA GLU A 107 -3.56 -6.69 3.13
C GLU A 107 -3.37 -8.03 3.82
N LEU A 108 -2.39 -8.80 3.37
CA LEU A 108 -2.04 -10.13 3.84
C LEU A 108 -0.75 -10.03 4.66
N ASP A 109 -0.87 -10.25 5.96
CA ASP A 109 0.27 -10.34 6.87
C ASP A 109 0.89 -11.74 6.75
N THR A 110 2.13 -11.82 6.30
CA THR A 110 2.84 -13.09 6.13
C THR A 110 3.67 -13.46 7.36
N LYS A 111 3.96 -12.50 8.24
CA LYS A 111 4.76 -12.73 9.44
C LYS A 111 3.98 -13.46 10.53
N ASP A 112 2.70 -13.16 10.66
CA ASP A 112 1.83 -13.81 11.63
C ASP A 112 0.79 -14.72 10.93
N PRO A 113 1.11 -16.00 10.71
CA PRO A 113 0.18 -16.94 10.10
C PRO A 113 -1.03 -17.24 10.98
N SER A 114 -1.06 -16.79 12.24
CA SER A 114 -2.21 -16.93 13.14
C SER A 114 -3.27 -15.85 12.93
N LEU A 115 -2.96 -14.77 12.16
CA LEU A 115 -3.95 -13.80 11.75
C LEU A 115 -4.88 -14.43 10.71
N PRO A 116 -6.11 -14.82 11.11
CA PRO A 116 -6.96 -15.67 10.28
C PRO A 116 -7.62 -14.93 9.14
N VAL A 117 -7.55 -13.59 9.14
CA VAL A 117 -8.34 -12.73 8.24
C VAL A 117 -7.48 -11.60 7.72
N ALA A 118 -7.43 -11.48 6.40
CA ALA A 118 -6.82 -10.33 5.74
C ALA A 118 -7.51 -9.03 6.15
N ALA A 119 -6.75 -7.96 6.31
CA ALA A 119 -7.32 -6.63 6.38
C ALA A 119 -7.99 -6.29 5.06
N VAL A 120 -9.15 -5.61 5.11
CA VAL A 120 -9.88 -5.18 3.92
C VAL A 120 -9.70 -3.68 3.73
N HIS A 121 -9.55 -3.26 2.48
CA HIS A 121 -9.31 -1.88 2.11
C HIS A 121 -10.37 -1.37 1.12
N CYS A 122 -10.70 -0.09 1.25
CA CYS A 122 -11.54 0.64 0.31
C CYS A 122 -10.88 1.98 -0.04
N GLN A 123 -10.88 2.30 -1.33
CA GLN A 123 -10.47 3.61 -1.84
C GLN A 123 -11.69 4.31 -2.47
N PRO A 124 -12.57 4.92 -1.66
CA PRO A 124 -13.73 5.64 -2.20
C PRO A 124 -13.32 6.96 -2.87
N ARG A 125 -12.14 7.46 -2.60
CA ARG A 125 -11.62 8.75 -3.08
C ARG A 125 -12.59 9.88 -2.73
N THR A 126 -13.21 10.52 -3.72
CA THR A 126 -14.20 11.60 -3.55
C THR A 126 -15.63 11.09 -3.41
N HIS A 127 -15.86 9.78 -3.49
CA HIS A 127 -17.19 9.14 -3.47
C HIS A 127 -17.56 8.71 -2.05
N ILE A 128 -17.76 9.68 -1.18
CA ILE A 128 -18.05 9.43 0.25
C ILE A 128 -19.35 8.63 0.46
N GLU A 129 -20.28 8.71 -0.48
CA GLU A 129 -21.53 7.94 -0.52
C GLU A 129 -21.32 6.43 -0.64
N LEU A 130 -20.12 5.99 -1.03
CA LEU A 130 -19.78 4.57 -1.16
C LEU A 130 -19.29 3.94 0.15
N VAL A 131 -19.01 4.74 1.16
CA VAL A 131 -18.43 4.28 2.44
C VAL A 131 -19.41 3.40 3.20
N GLU A 132 -20.67 3.84 3.38
CA GLU A 132 -21.70 3.05 4.07
C GLU A 132 -21.98 1.72 3.36
N PRO A 133 -22.26 1.68 2.03
CA PRO A 133 -22.46 0.42 1.32
C PRO A 133 -21.26 -0.53 1.37
N PHE A 134 -20.05 0.00 1.38
CA PHE A 134 -18.85 -0.84 1.56
C PHE A 134 -18.79 -1.47 2.94
N CYS A 135 -18.98 -0.67 3.99
CA CYS A 135 -18.96 -1.14 5.38
C CYS A 135 -20.06 -2.20 5.64
N GLU A 136 -21.25 -2.02 5.04
CA GLU A 136 -22.32 -3.03 5.05
C GLU A 136 -21.86 -4.33 4.36
N ALA A 137 -21.29 -4.24 3.16
CA ALA A 137 -20.84 -5.38 2.37
C ALA A 137 -19.73 -6.19 3.06
N VAL A 138 -18.92 -5.57 3.92
CA VAL A 138 -17.90 -6.27 4.72
C VAL A 138 -18.40 -6.69 6.10
N GLY A 139 -19.67 -6.39 6.45
CA GLY A 139 -20.29 -6.78 7.71
C GLY A 139 -19.87 -5.95 8.93
N GLU A 140 -19.42 -4.72 8.73
CA GLU A 140 -19.01 -3.78 9.79
C GLU A 140 -19.62 -2.38 9.57
N PRO A 141 -20.96 -2.26 9.51
CA PRO A 141 -21.63 -0.99 9.17
C PRO A 141 -21.30 0.16 10.15
N GLU A 142 -20.97 -0.13 11.40
CA GLU A 142 -20.59 0.88 12.40
C GLU A 142 -19.28 1.62 12.05
N ARG A 143 -18.43 1.03 11.21
CA ARG A 143 -17.18 1.65 10.74
C ARG A 143 -17.41 2.85 9.83
N ALA A 144 -18.54 2.87 9.13
CA ALA A 144 -18.88 4.01 8.27
C ALA A 144 -19.01 5.30 9.10
N ALA A 145 -19.69 5.26 10.23
CA ALA A 145 -19.84 6.42 11.11
C ALA A 145 -18.48 6.95 11.63
N LEU A 146 -17.54 6.05 11.93
CA LEU A 146 -16.17 6.45 12.34
C LEU A 146 -15.43 7.16 11.21
N TYR A 147 -15.49 6.64 9.98
CA TYR A 147 -14.86 7.26 8.82
C TYR A 147 -15.48 8.63 8.52
N LEU A 148 -16.80 8.72 8.46
CA LEU A 148 -17.53 9.96 8.16
C LEU A 148 -17.24 11.03 9.22
N SER A 149 -17.31 10.68 10.51
CA SER A 149 -16.97 11.60 11.60
C SER A 149 -15.52 12.06 11.52
N MET A 150 -14.60 11.20 11.13
CA MET A 150 -13.19 11.59 10.95
C MET A 150 -13.02 12.51 9.74
N SER A 151 -13.71 12.23 8.64
CA SER A 151 -13.67 13.08 7.44
C SER A 151 -14.15 14.51 7.72
N GLU A 152 -15.21 14.67 8.54
CA GLU A 152 -15.72 15.97 8.98
C GLU A 152 -14.72 16.76 9.87
N ARG A 153 -13.84 16.04 10.57
CA ARG A 153 -12.81 16.64 11.46
C ARG A 153 -11.53 17.01 10.74
N MET A 154 -11.32 16.49 9.52
CA MET A 154 -10.10 16.80 8.75
C MET A 154 -10.09 18.28 8.35
N PRO A 155 -8.91 18.95 8.40
CA PRO A 155 -8.72 20.22 7.72
C PRO A 155 -9.05 20.08 6.23
N GLU A 156 -9.48 21.16 5.58
CA GLU A 156 -9.85 21.16 4.17
C GLU A 156 -8.72 20.62 3.27
N GLU A 157 -7.47 20.89 3.67
CA GLU A 157 -6.27 20.47 2.95
C GLU A 157 -5.90 19.00 3.18
N TRP A 158 -6.46 18.35 4.22
CA TRP A 158 -6.17 16.95 4.59
C TRP A 158 -7.32 16.03 4.18
N SER A 159 -7.50 15.82 2.88
CA SER A 159 -8.61 15.02 2.38
C SER A 159 -8.38 13.51 2.57
N LEU A 160 -9.38 12.82 3.14
CA LEU A 160 -9.38 11.36 3.20
C LEU A 160 -9.74 10.77 1.83
N SER A 161 -9.02 9.73 1.43
CA SER A 161 -9.21 9.07 0.13
C SER A 161 -9.29 7.55 0.22
N PHE A 162 -8.88 6.98 1.37
CA PHE A 162 -8.68 5.55 1.53
C PHE A 162 -8.85 5.16 2.99
N PHE A 163 -9.34 3.95 3.25
CA PHE A 163 -9.33 3.38 4.59
C PHE A 163 -9.15 1.86 4.57
N GLY A 164 -8.68 1.33 5.70
CA GLY A 164 -8.48 -0.10 5.92
C GLY A 164 -9.02 -0.56 7.27
N MET A 165 -9.61 -1.75 7.30
CA MET A 165 -10.13 -2.40 8.50
C MET A 165 -9.23 -3.56 8.90
N PHE A 166 -8.57 -3.45 10.05
CA PHE A 166 -7.57 -4.41 10.52
C PHE A 166 -8.15 -5.33 11.59
N ARG A 167 -9.06 -6.21 11.16
CA ARG A 167 -9.83 -7.13 12.03
C ARG A 167 -8.96 -8.04 12.91
N GLY A 168 -7.80 -8.46 12.44
CA GLY A 168 -6.88 -9.34 13.16
C GLY A 168 -5.98 -8.62 14.17
N ARG A 169 -5.98 -7.29 14.22
CA ARG A 169 -5.08 -6.51 15.07
C ARG A 169 -5.74 -6.12 16.40
N PRO A 170 -4.97 -6.01 17.51
CA PRO A 170 -5.50 -5.55 18.79
C PRO A 170 -6.22 -4.20 18.66
N GLY A 171 -7.42 -4.11 19.23
CA GLY A 171 -8.27 -2.92 19.14
C GLY A 171 -8.94 -2.74 17.78
N SER A 172 -8.65 -3.59 16.79
CA SER A 172 -9.24 -3.55 15.44
C SER A 172 -9.45 -2.12 14.91
N PRO A 173 -8.38 -1.31 14.75
CA PRO A 173 -8.54 0.09 14.36
C PRO A 173 -9.07 0.20 12.93
N LEU A 174 -9.81 1.30 12.67
CA LEU A 174 -10.05 1.78 11.33
C LEU A 174 -8.88 2.68 10.94
N ARG A 175 -8.06 2.27 9.99
CA ARG A 175 -7.01 3.13 9.44
C ARG A 175 -7.60 4.02 8.37
N VAL A 176 -7.46 5.33 8.54
CA VAL A 176 -7.81 6.32 7.52
C VAL A 176 -6.53 6.87 6.90
N CYS A 177 -6.58 7.10 5.59
CA CYS A 177 -5.46 7.61 4.82
C CYS A 177 -5.95 8.74 3.91
N GLY A 178 -5.08 9.71 3.67
CA GLY A 178 -5.37 10.82 2.79
C GLY A 178 -4.13 11.38 2.13
N TYR A 179 -4.34 12.31 1.22
CA TYR A 179 -3.28 13.00 0.48
C TYR A 179 -3.08 14.39 1.06
N LEU A 180 -1.81 14.81 1.14
CA LEU A 180 -1.44 16.18 1.41
C LEU A 180 -1.11 16.88 0.09
N PRO A 181 -1.80 17.96 -0.28
CA PRO A 181 -1.44 18.75 -1.43
C PRO A 181 -0.06 19.40 -1.21
N LYS A 182 0.58 19.78 -2.29
CA LYS A 182 1.97 20.23 -2.28
C LYS A 182 2.20 21.44 -1.36
N ASP A 183 1.28 22.39 -1.38
CA ASP A 183 1.33 23.60 -0.53
C ASP A 183 1.20 23.26 0.96
N GLU A 184 0.39 22.28 1.32
CA GLU A 184 0.28 21.79 2.69
C GLU A 184 1.54 21.02 3.11
N VAL A 185 2.14 20.20 2.22
CA VAL A 185 3.43 19.55 2.48
C VAL A 185 4.51 20.62 2.74
N GLU A 186 4.56 21.68 1.93
CA GLU A 186 5.48 22.80 2.11
C GLU A 186 5.24 23.54 3.44
N ALA A 187 3.99 23.72 3.87
CA ALA A 187 3.66 24.31 5.16
C ALA A 187 4.04 23.40 6.34
N CYS A 188 3.85 22.09 6.23
CA CYS A 188 4.19 21.11 7.26
C CYS A 188 5.70 20.88 7.45
N ILE A 189 6.56 21.49 6.62
CA ILE A 189 8.01 21.57 6.89
C ILE A 189 8.28 22.40 8.16
N GLU A 190 7.37 23.30 8.51
CA GLU A 190 7.42 24.03 9.78
C GLU A 190 6.76 23.20 10.89
N PRO A 191 7.51 22.70 11.91
CA PRO A 191 6.96 21.83 12.95
C PRO A 191 5.79 22.45 13.74
N THR A 192 5.72 23.76 13.85
CA THR A 192 4.63 24.46 14.52
C THR A 192 3.32 24.36 13.75
N HIS A 193 3.35 24.45 12.42
CA HIS A 193 2.18 24.27 11.57
C HIS A 193 1.66 22.82 11.67
N LEU A 194 2.57 21.83 11.59
CA LEU A 194 2.21 20.41 11.75
C LEU A 194 1.57 20.14 13.12
N ALA A 195 2.10 20.75 14.20
CA ALA A 195 1.52 20.63 15.53
C ALA A 195 0.13 21.27 15.63
N GLU A 196 -0.14 22.34 14.87
CA GLU A 196 -1.47 22.93 14.75
C GLU A 196 -2.46 21.98 14.10
N ARG A 197 -2.07 21.39 12.97
CA ARG A 197 -2.88 20.35 12.27
C ARG A 197 -3.18 19.16 13.16
N PHE A 198 -2.18 18.65 13.91
CA PHE A 198 -2.41 17.54 14.85
C PHE A 198 -3.42 17.91 15.95
N ARG A 199 -3.36 19.14 16.48
CA ARG A 199 -4.36 19.62 17.46
C ARG A 199 -5.76 19.75 16.88
N GLU A 200 -5.89 20.24 15.64
CA GLU A 200 -7.17 20.38 14.94
C GLU A 200 -7.86 19.02 14.78
N ILE A 201 -7.14 17.99 14.35
CA ILE A 201 -7.70 16.64 14.19
C ILE A 201 -7.81 15.86 15.50
N GLY A 202 -7.27 16.36 16.62
CA GLY A 202 -7.27 15.70 17.92
C GLY A 202 -6.21 14.61 18.08
N PHE A 203 -5.13 14.61 17.25
CA PHE A 203 -3.98 13.72 17.44
C PHE A 203 -3.06 14.30 18.50
N SER A 204 -2.80 13.54 19.57
CA SER A 204 -2.02 14.01 20.73
C SER A 204 -0.76 13.20 21.02
N ALA A 205 -0.51 12.11 20.28
CA ALA A 205 0.60 11.19 20.53
C ALA A 205 1.88 11.62 19.79
N TYR A 206 2.29 12.89 19.94
CA TYR A 206 3.49 13.45 19.33
C TYR A 206 4.34 14.25 20.34
N ASP A 207 5.59 14.45 20.01
CA ASP A 207 6.53 15.34 20.67
C ASP A 207 7.34 16.16 19.66
N ASP A 208 8.19 17.05 20.13
CA ASP A 208 9.02 17.91 19.27
C ASP A 208 9.98 17.10 18.39
N ALA A 209 10.45 15.95 18.86
CA ALA A 209 11.34 15.09 18.08
C ALA A 209 10.60 14.49 16.87
N MET A 210 9.39 13.96 17.09
CA MET A 210 8.53 13.48 16.01
C MET A 210 8.20 14.56 15.00
N LEU A 211 7.79 15.76 15.48
CA LEU A 211 7.46 16.88 14.59
C LEU A 211 8.66 17.24 13.70
N GLY A 212 9.87 17.33 14.27
CA GLY A 212 11.09 17.59 13.52
C GLY A 212 11.45 16.51 12.51
N GLN A 213 11.20 15.24 12.84
CA GLN A 213 11.44 14.10 11.94
C GLN A 213 10.45 14.11 10.76
N VAL A 214 9.14 14.29 11.02
CA VAL A 214 8.11 14.40 9.98
C VAL A 214 8.42 15.55 9.04
N ALA A 215 8.68 16.75 9.58
CA ALA A 215 9.02 17.94 8.80
C ALA A 215 10.26 17.72 7.92
N SER A 216 11.30 17.06 8.45
CA SER A 216 12.52 16.76 7.69
C SER A 216 12.28 15.78 6.55
N LEU A 217 11.42 14.77 6.74
CA LEU A 217 11.05 13.83 5.69
C LEU A 217 10.21 14.51 4.61
N MET A 218 9.24 15.35 4.99
CA MET A 218 8.44 16.14 4.04
C MET A 218 9.30 17.07 3.20
N ALA A 219 10.31 17.70 3.80
CA ALA A 219 11.23 18.61 3.09
C ALA A 219 12.05 17.95 1.98
N VAL A 220 12.24 16.63 2.02
CA VAL A 220 13.01 15.87 1.02
C VAL A 220 12.15 14.90 0.20
N ALA A 221 10.88 14.74 0.54
CA ALA A 221 9.96 13.88 -0.21
C ALA A 221 9.89 14.35 -1.68
N PRO A 222 10.07 13.45 -2.65
CA PRO A 222 10.18 13.83 -4.07
C PRO A 222 8.84 14.17 -4.72
N GLY A 223 7.76 13.64 -4.16
CA GLY A 223 6.45 13.72 -4.76
C GLY A 223 5.32 13.88 -3.75
N THR A 224 4.21 13.28 -4.04
CA THR A 224 3.04 13.27 -3.16
C THR A 224 3.36 12.63 -1.81
N VAL A 225 2.84 13.19 -0.75
CA VAL A 225 2.90 12.64 0.60
C VAL A 225 1.50 12.25 1.04
N ASP A 226 1.34 10.98 1.40
CA ASP A 226 0.11 10.49 2.01
C ASP A 226 0.30 10.43 3.52
N PHE A 227 -0.79 10.60 4.27
CA PHE A 227 -0.78 10.40 5.71
C PHE A 227 -1.70 9.24 6.12
N GLN A 228 -1.44 8.67 7.29
CA GLN A 228 -2.25 7.59 7.85
C GLN A 228 -2.46 7.80 9.35
N LEU A 229 -3.70 7.55 9.80
CA LEU A 229 -4.12 7.62 11.19
C LEU A 229 -4.96 6.38 11.54
N ASP A 230 -4.84 5.90 12.75
CA ASP A 230 -5.70 4.84 13.29
C ASP A 230 -6.83 5.47 14.11
N VAL A 231 -8.09 5.20 13.75
CA VAL A 231 -9.30 5.62 14.47
C VAL A 231 -9.78 4.44 15.30
N MET A 232 -9.89 4.65 16.60
CA MET A 232 -10.33 3.64 17.55
C MET A 232 -11.86 3.50 17.56
N GLY A 233 -12.38 2.42 18.13
CA GLY A 233 -13.82 2.15 18.13
C GLY A 233 -14.69 3.20 18.85
N ASP A 234 -14.10 4.03 19.70
CA ASP A 234 -14.76 5.17 20.37
C ASP A 234 -14.65 6.50 19.59
N GLY A 235 -14.07 6.47 18.39
CA GLY A 235 -13.86 7.65 17.54
C GLY A 235 -12.64 8.50 17.90
N THR A 236 -11.85 8.11 18.91
CA THR A 236 -10.59 8.79 19.22
C THR A 236 -9.48 8.35 18.26
N LEU A 237 -8.46 9.20 18.09
CA LEU A 237 -7.26 8.80 17.34
C LEU A 237 -6.36 7.93 18.21
N GLY A 238 -5.90 6.83 17.61
CA GLY A 238 -4.88 5.98 18.20
C GLY A 238 -3.50 6.67 18.23
N PRO A 239 -2.51 6.04 18.87
CA PRO A 239 -1.21 6.66 19.07
C PRO A 239 -0.29 6.60 17.83
N THR A 240 -0.82 6.16 16.69
CA THR A 240 -0.03 5.92 15.47
C THR A 240 -0.32 6.99 14.42
N PHE A 241 0.75 7.58 13.89
CA PHE A 241 0.76 8.41 12.69
C PHE A 241 1.78 7.86 11.71
N ALA A 242 1.48 7.93 10.41
CA ALA A 242 2.44 7.58 9.39
C ALA A 242 2.35 8.53 8.19
N ILE A 243 3.45 8.63 7.45
CA ILE A 243 3.50 9.25 6.13
C ILE A 243 4.06 8.26 5.11
N ASP A 244 3.53 8.30 3.91
CA ASP A 244 4.03 7.57 2.75
C ASP A 244 4.67 8.59 1.79
N ALA A 245 6.00 8.55 1.66
CA ALA A 245 6.74 9.41 0.73
C ALA A 245 6.83 8.71 -0.63
N GLN A 246 6.07 9.21 -1.62
CA GLN A 246 6.02 8.69 -2.97
C GLN A 246 7.33 9.00 -3.72
N PHE A 247 7.93 8.01 -4.42
CA PHE A 247 9.19 8.22 -5.14
C PHE A 247 9.01 8.80 -6.55
N GLU A 248 7.80 8.72 -7.12
CA GLU A 248 7.47 9.20 -8.48
C GLU A 248 8.38 8.63 -9.58
N ILE A 249 8.83 7.39 -9.41
CA ILE A 249 9.68 6.71 -10.38
C ILE A 249 8.79 6.11 -11.47
N ALA A 250 8.84 6.71 -12.68
CA ALA A 250 7.97 6.30 -13.77
C ALA A 250 8.46 5.02 -14.50
N GLN A 251 9.77 4.77 -14.49
CA GLN A 251 10.39 3.68 -15.27
C GLN A 251 11.48 2.97 -14.46
N PRO A 252 11.67 1.64 -14.65
CA PRO A 252 12.66 0.87 -13.89
C PRO A 252 14.09 1.38 -14.05
N GLU A 253 14.43 1.94 -15.21
CA GLU A 253 15.77 2.47 -15.50
C GLU A 253 16.14 3.68 -14.64
N ALA A 254 15.13 4.41 -14.12
CA ALA A 254 15.33 5.56 -13.26
C ALA A 254 15.55 5.17 -11.77
N VAL A 255 15.28 3.93 -11.38
CA VAL A 255 15.36 3.49 -9.98
C VAL A 255 16.78 3.66 -9.42
N CYS A 256 17.81 3.19 -10.14
CA CYS A 256 19.19 3.31 -9.67
C CYS A 256 19.59 4.76 -9.40
N ALA A 257 19.27 5.69 -10.31
CA ALA A 257 19.60 7.10 -10.15
C ALA A 257 18.84 7.71 -8.96
N ALA A 258 17.55 7.38 -8.78
CA ALA A 258 16.73 7.88 -7.67
C ALA A 258 17.29 7.45 -6.30
N PHE A 259 17.84 6.24 -6.20
CA PHE A 259 18.39 5.67 -4.97
C PHE A 259 19.90 5.90 -4.76
N THR A 260 20.63 6.42 -5.75
CA THR A 260 22.06 6.77 -5.61
C THR A 260 22.22 8.22 -5.15
N ASP A 261 21.73 9.17 -5.94
CA ASP A 261 21.93 10.61 -5.71
C ASP A 261 20.60 11.38 -5.71
N GLY A 262 19.50 10.69 -5.98
CA GLY A 262 18.18 11.28 -6.18
C GLY A 262 17.38 11.51 -4.90
N PRO A 263 16.11 11.86 -5.06
CA PRO A 263 15.21 12.13 -3.94
C PRO A 263 14.98 10.92 -3.03
N ALA A 264 14.87 9.71 -3.60
CA ALA A 264 14.70 8.49 -2.82
C ALA A 264 15.89 8.26 -1.87
N ALA A 265 17.12 8.48 -2.34
CA ALA A 265 18.32 8.37 -1.50
C ALA A 265 18.30 9.35 -0.31
N ARG A 266 17.77 10.58 -0.50
CA ARG A 266 17.66 11.56 0.60
C ARG A 266 16.66 11.12 1.66
N VAL A 267 15.49 10.60 1.26
CA VAL A 267 14.48 10.07 2.19
C VAL A 267 15.04 8.88 2.95
N MET A 268 15.65 7.91 2.24
CA MET A 268 16.22 6.71 2.85
C MET A 268 17.37 7.05 3.82
N GLY A 269 18.24 7.98 3.45
CA GLY A 269 19.33 8.44 4.32
C GLY A 269 18.85 9.13 5.61
N LEU A 270 17.70 9.83 5.56
CA LEU A 270 17.07 10.36 6.77
C LEU A 270 16.48 9.24 7.65
N LEU A 271 15.83 8.24 7.04
CA LEU A 271 15.29 7.09 7.79
C LEU A 271 16.41 6.28 8.47
N GLU A 272 17.54 6.09 7.78
CA GLU A 272 18.73 5.46 8.37
C GLU A 272 19.31 6.30 9.51
N LYS A 273 19.45 7.61 9.32
CA LYS A 273 19.90 8.55 10.38
C LYS A 273 19.00 8.51 11.61
N TYR A 274 17.71 8.30 11.45
CA TYR A 274 16.74 8.20 12.54
C TYR A 274 16.62 6.78 13.12
N GLY A 275 17.35 5.81 12.58
CA GLY A 275 17.33 4.43 13.05
C GLY A 275 16.06 3.66 12.64
N ALA A 276 15.36 4.10 11.60
CA ALA A 276 14.20 3.44 11.05
C ALA A 276 14.52 2.55 9.83
N ALA A 277 15.71 2.66 9.28
CA ALA A 277 16.23 1.84 8.19
C ALA A 277 17.68 1.43 8.49
N ASP A 278 18.15 0.35 7.88
CA ASP A 278 19.53 -0.07 7.81
C ASP A 278 20.05 -0.08 6.36
N GLU A 279 21.29 -0.52 6.15
CA GLU A 279 21.94 -0.54 4.83
C GLU A 279 21.19 -1.34 3.74
N ARG A 280 20.20 -2.16 4.10
CA ARG A 280 19.43 -2.95 3.14
C ARG A 280 18.67 -2.11 2.12
N TRP A 281 18.37 -0.85 2.41
CA TRP A 281 17.73 0.01 1.42
C TRP A 281 18.58 0.22 0.15
N HIS A 282 19.90 0.05 0.23
CA HIS A 282 20.78 0.07 -0.95
C HIS A 282 20.53 -1.10 -1.92
N LEU A 283 19.88 -2.18 -1.46
CA LEU A 283 19.52 -3.33 -2.28
C LEU A 283 18.21 -3.13 -3.06
N VAL A 284 17.40 -2.11 -2.69
CA VAL A 284 16.10 -1.83 -3.33
C VAL A 284 16.24 -1.63 -4.86
N PRO A 285 17.20 -0.86 -5.38
CA PRO A 285 17.40 -0.74 -6.83
C PRO A 285 17.71 -2.07 -7.51
N GLU A 286 18.51 -2.91 -6.86
CA GLU A 286 18.96 -4.20 -7.44
C GLU A 286 17.83 -5.25 -7.46
N ALA A 287 16.81 -5.11 -6.61
CA ALA A 287 15.61 -5.95 -6.60
C ALA A 287 14.56 -5.49 -7.61
N SER A 288 14.75 -4.32 -8.23
CA SER A 288 13.82 -3.76 -9.20
C SER A 288 14.11 -4.33 -10.60
N PHE A 289 13.06 -4.66 -11.33
CA PHE A 289 13.20 -5.15 -12.71
C PHE A 289 12.01 -4.83 -13.60
N ALA A 290 12.24 -4.85 -14.92
CA ALA A 290 11.22 -4.98 -15.95
C ALA A 290 11.64 -6.08 -16.93
N ARG A 291 10.75 -7.03 -17.18
CA ARG A 291 10.99 -8.16 -18.10
C ARG A 291 9.78 -8.43 -18.97
N CYS A 292 10.04 -8.95 -20.16
CA CYS A 292 8.99 -9.39 -21.07
C CYS A 292 9.29 -10.80 -21.57
N ILE A 293 8.28 -11.64 -21.58
CA ILE A 293 8.36 -12.98 -22.17
C ILE A 293 7.33 -13.11 -23.31
N PRO A 294 7.60 -13.92 -24.36
CA PRO A 294 6.57 -14.26 -25.35
C PRO A 294 5.46 -15.07 -24.67
N ALA A 295 4.21 -14.64 -24.87
CA ALA A 295 3.03 -15.29 -24.32
C ALA A 295 1.84 -15.24 -25.29
N GLU A 296 0.87 -16.09 -25.03
CA GLU A 296 -0.43 -16.09 -25.70
C GLU A 296 -1.51 -15.67 -24.70
N ALA A 297 -2.29 -14.70 -25.06
CA ALA A 297 -3.44 -14.26 -24.25
C ALA A 297 -4.55 -15.32 -24.28
N PRO A 298 -5.47 -15.33 -23.30
CA PRO A 298 -6.59 -16.27 -23.27
C PRO A 298 -7.47 -16.24 -24.53
N ASP A 299 -7.50 -15.11 -25.26
CA ASP A 299 -8.20 -14.94 -26.53
C ASP A 299 -7.41 -15.45 -27.76
N GLY A 300 -6.26 -16.08 -27.55
CA GLY A 300 -5.40 -16.63 -28.60
C GLY A 300 -4.46 -15.62 -29.26
N LYS A 301 -4.44 -14.36 -28.85
CA LYS A 301 -3.50 -13.37 -29.35
C LYS A 301 -2.10 -13.63 -28.85
N VAL A 302 -1.15 -13.65 -29.77
CA VAL A 302 0.27 -13.78 -29.46
C VAL A 302 0.87 -12.40 -29.23
N GLY A 303 1.56 -12.23 -28.11
CA GLY A 303 2.17 -10.96 -27.74
C GLY A 303 3.32 -11.14 -26.78
N ARG A 304 3.62 -10.12 -26.01
CA ARG A 304 4.62 -10.15 -24.93
C ARG A 304 3.92 -9.86 -23.61
N TYR A 305 4.12 -10.73 -22.63
CA TYR A 305 3.69 -10.50 -21.27
C TYR A 305 4.81 -9.77 -20.51
N SER A 306 4.49 -8.62 -19.96
CA SER A 306 5.43 -7.80 -19.18
C SER A 306 5.27 -8.09 -17.68
N PHE A 307 6.39 -8.05 -16.99
CA PHE A 307 6.50 -8.15 -15.54
C PHE A 307 7.36 -6.99 -15.05
N THR A 308 6.88 -6.27 -14.06
CA THR A 308 7.61 -5.12 -13.49
C THR A 308 7.51 -5.17 -11.98
N LEU A 309 8.64 -4.97 -11.31
CA LEU A 309 8.75 -4.75 -9.88
C LEU A 309 9.54 -3.48 -9.63
N MET A 310 8.92 -2.48 -9.02
CA MET A 310 9.55 -1.17 -8.77
C MET A 310 9.16 -0.60 -7.40
N PRO A 311 10.08 0.05 -6.68
CA PRO A 311 9.74 0.78 -5.48
C PRO A 311 8.82 1.95 -5.83
N GLN A 312 7.77 2.12 -5.03
CA GLN A 312 6.79 3.20 -5.22
C GLN A 312 6.87 4.26 -4.14
N TRP A 313 6.93 3.83 -2.88
CA TRP A 313 7.02 4.73 -1.74
C TRP A 313 7.69 4.05 -0.56
N VAL A 314 8.05 4.85 0.41
CA VAL A 314 8.45 4.39 1.74
C VAL A 314 7.49 4.94 2.79
N LYS A 315 7.08 4.09 3.70
CA LYS A 315 6.27 4.44 4.87
C LYS A 315 7.15 4.70 6.07
N ALA A 316 7.12 5.91 6.59
CA ALA A 316 7.64 6.27 7.91
C ALA A 316 6.49 6.30 8.91
N ARG A 317 6.64 5.63 10.05
CA ARG A 317 5.57 5.48 11.05
C ARG A 317 6.09 5.80 12.44
N TRP A 318 5.26 6.49 13.22
CA TRP A 318 5.50 6.76 14.63
C TRP A 318 4.38 6.17 15.47
N THR A 319 4.72 5.69 16.67
CA THR A 319 3.77 5.23 17.68
C THR A 319 4.16 5.86 19.01
N ASN A 320 3.24 6.61 19.63
CA ASN A 320 3.53 7.42 20.82
C ASN A 320 4.76 8.35 20.64
N GLY A 321 4.88 9.02 19.52
CA GLY A 321 6.02 9.90 19.19
C GLY A 321 7.29 9.19 18.75
N VAL A 322 7.40 7.86 18.93
CA VAL A 322 8.61 7.09 18.63
C VAL A 322 8.55 6.50 17.22
N MET A 323 9.56 6.81 16.41
CA MET A 323 9.69 6.26 15.06
C MET A 323 9.86 4.74 15.09
N GLN A 324 9.12 4.07 14.26
CA GLN A 324 9.15 2.62 14.08
C GLN A 324 9.98 2.25 12.84
N PRO A 325 10.39 0.98 12.66
CA PRO A 325 11.01 0.53 11.43
C PRO A 325 10.17 0.94 10.21
N ALA A 326 10.82 1.63 9.27
CA ALA A 326 10.19 2.04 8.02
C ALA A 326 9.94 0.83 7.12
N LYS A 327 8.94 0.93 6.24
CA LYS A 327 8.64 -0.09 5.23
C LYS A 327 8.79 0.50 3.83
N ASN A 328 9.49 -0.19 2.96
CA ASN A 328 9.48 0.12 1.53
C ASN A 328 8.42 -0.71 0.82
N TYR A 329 7.77 -0.11 -0.17
CA TYR A 329 6.69 -0.71 -0.96
C TYR A 329 7.13 -0.84 -2.41
N PHE A 330 7.17 -2.07 -2.90
CA PHE A 330 7.30 -2.33 -4.32
C PHE A 330 5.92 -2.52 -4.95
N LEU A 331 5.70 -1.90 -6.09
CA LEU A 331 4.56 -2.22 -6.95
C LEU A 331 4.97 -3.31 -7.94
N ALA A 332 4.27 -4.42 -7.87
CA ALA A 332 4.34 -5.50 -8.83
C ALA A 332 3.20 -5.36 -9.85
N LYS A 333 3.57 -5.30 -11.13
CA LYS A 333 2.64 -5.25 -12.26
C LYS A 333 2.93 -6.36 -13.24
N ALA A 334 1.87 -6.90 -13.83
CA ALA A 334 1.98 -7.85 -14.93
C ALA A 334 0.84 -7.62 -15.93
N GLY A 335 1.09 -7.88 -17.21
CA GLY A 335 0.07 -7.71 -18.24
C GLY A 335 0.57 -7.93 -19.65
N MET A 336 -0.36 -8.17 -20.58
CA MET A 336 -0.05 -8.26 -22.01
C MET A 336 0.28 -6.89 -22.57
N LEU A 337 1.40 -6.80 -23.26
CA LEU A 337 1.72 -5.65 -24.11
C LEU A 337 1.05 -5.87 -25.45
N GLU A 338 0.11 -5.01 -25.80
CA GLU A 338 -0.45 -4.97 -27.15
C GLU A 338 0.69 -4.63 -28.13
N THR A 339 0.96 -5.51 -29.07
CA THR A 339 1.75 -5.16 -30.24
C THR A 339 0.93 -4.18 -31.06
N LYS A 340 1.30 -2.91 -31.05
CA LYS A 340 0.78 -1.98 -32.07
C LYS A 340 1.22 -2.54 -33.42
N GLU A 341 0.26 -3.01 -34.23
CA GLU A 341 0.46 -3.31 -35.63
C GLU A 341 0.97 -2.08 -36.40
#